data_870b330a72e5f767291a4837d9dcc96c
#
_entry.id   870b330a72e5f767291a4837d9dcc96c
#
_cell.length_a   1.000
_cell.length_b   1.000
_cell.length_c   1.000
_cell.angle_alpha   90.00
_cell.angle_beta   90.00
_cell.angle_gamma   90.00
#
_symmetry.space_group_name_H-M   'P 1'
#
loop_
_entity.id
_entity.type
_entity.pdbx_description
1 polymer ?
#
loop_
_entity_poly.entity_id
_entity_poly.type
_entity_poly.pdbx_seq_one_letter_code
_entity_poly.pdbx_strand_id
1 'polypeptide(L)'
;MKFCSECAQPVEVRIPPGDALPRYVCTVCSVVHYENPKLILGCVPEHEGRLLLCKRAIEPRLGFWTFPAGFMENGETLQQAAARECREEANAEVVVGSLLSVVHVLHAHQVHVNFRATLANPEFGVGSESLQTLLVAPADIPWGQLAFPSVDFTLRHWLQDRTAGVENHHYTTFDRRTALPAAMAK
;
A
#
# COMPACT_ATOMS: atom_id res chain seq x y z
N MET A 1 19.62 9.29 3.75
CA MET A 1 20.40 9.90 2.64
C MET A 1 21.86 10.00 3.04
N LYS A 2 22.85 9.80 2.12
CA LYS A 2 24.29 9.92 2.41
C LYS A 2 24.93 11.12 1.73
N PHE A 3 24.42 11.50 0.57
CA PHE A 3 24.96 12.59 -0.27
C PHE A 3 23.85 13.54 -0.70
N CYS A 4 24.23 14.80 -0.91
CA CYS A 4 23.35 15.86 -1.40
C CYS A 4 22.98 15.63 -2.87
N SER A 5 21.70 15.75 -3.23
CA SER A 5 21.24 15.64 -4.63
C SER A 5 21.70 16.80 -5.52
N GLU A 6 22.02 17.96 -4.92
CA GLU A 6 22.40 19.16 -5.67
C GLU A 6 23.90 19.25 -6.01
N CYS A 7 24.77 18.84 -5.05
CA CYS A 7 26.21 19.01 -5.22
C CYS A 7 27.02 17.75 -4.91
N ALA A 8 26.39 16.62 -4.69
CA ALA A 8 26.99 15.32 -4.40
C ALA A 8 27.92 15.27 -3.16
N GLN A 9 27.92 16.31 -2.33
CA GLN A 9 28.73 16.35 -1.11
C GLN A 9 27.99 15.64 0.06
N PRO A 10 28.69 15.21 1.10
CA PRO A 10 28.08 14.54 2.25
C PRO A 10 27.00 15.38 2.92
N VAL A 11 25.98 14.73 3.45
CA VAL A 11 24.95 15.34 4.30
C VAL A 11 25.11 14.88 5.75
N GLU A 12 24.74 15.75 6.67
CA GLU A 12 24.62 15.44 8.11
C GLU A 12 23.17 15.60 8.58
N VAL A 13 22.83 14.92 9.67
CA VAL A 13 21.54 15.06 10.32
C VAL A 13 21.64 16.11 11.40
N ARG A 14 20.97 17.25 11.23
CA ARG A 14 20.89 18.33 12.22
C ARG A 14 19.58 19.08 12.10
N ILE A 15 19.24 19.86 13.12
CA ILE A 15 18.07 20.77 13.08
C ILE A 15 18.51 22.05 12.37
N PRO A 16 17.97 22.33 11.17
CA PRO A 16 18.33 23.56 10.46
C PRO A 16 17.65 24.78 11.08
N PRO A 17 18.18 25.99 10.88
CA PRO A 17 17.56 27.22 11.38
C PRO A 17 16.10 27.33 10.91
N GLY A 18 15.18 27.60 11.86
CA GLY A 18 13.75 27.75 11.58
C GLY A 18 12.96 26.44 11.49
N ASP A 19 13.60 25.27 11.68
CA ASP A 19 12.91 23.97 11.79
C ASP A 19 12.90 23.48 13.26
N ALA A 20 12.00 22.55 13.57
CA ALA A 20 11.90 21.91 14.88
C ALA A 20 12.36 20.42 14.86
N LEU A 21 12.66 19.86 13.69
CA LEU A 21 12.99 18.46 13.51
C LEU A 21 14.35 18.28 12.83
N PRO A 22 15.08 17.19 13.12
CA PRO A 22 16.29 16.84 12.41
C PRO A 22 16.00 16.60 10.91
N ARG A 23 16.87 17.16 10.05
CA ARG A 23 16.83 17.01 8.59
C ARG A 23 18.22 16.62 8.07
N TYR A 24 18.25 16.07 6.87
CA TYR A 24 19.51 15.93 6.15
C TYR A 24 19.92 17.30 5.57
N VAL A 25 21.05 17.81 6.01
CA VAL A 25 21.57 19.12 5.57
C VAL A 25 22.93 18.91 4.91
N CYS A 26 23.11 19.47 3.74
CA CYS A 26 24.39 19.41 3.04
C CYS A 26 25.45 20.20 3.82
N THR A 27 26.63 19.61 4.00
CA THR A 27 27.75 20.24 4.71
C THR A 27 28.45 21.34 3.91
N VAL A 28 28.19 21.43 2.59
CA VAL A 28 28.84 22.37 1.69
C VAL A 28 27.86 23.42 1.16
N CYS A 29 26.78 23.02 0.49
CA CYS A 29 25.81 23.96 -0.09
C CYS A 29 24.67 24.35 0.83
N SER A 30 24.60 23.76 2.03
CA SER A 30 23.58 24.02 3.07
C SER A 30 22.13 23.70 2.67
N VAL A 31 21.91 23.05 1.54
CA VAL A 31 20.56 22.59 1.12
C VAL A 31 20.00 21.63 2.16
N VAL A 32 18.75 21.87 2.55
CA VAL A 32 17.99 21.03 3.48
C VAL A 32 17.15 20.05 2.67
N HIS A 33 17.32 18.76 2.94
CA HIS A 33 16.56 17.69 2.28
C HIS A 33 15.44 17.21 3.21
N TYR A 34 14.21 17.31 2.74
CA TYR A 34 13.02 16.84 3.44
C TYR A 34 12.68 15.42 2.97
N GLU A 35 12.40 14.54 3.92
CA GLU A 35 11.87 13.21 3.64
C GLU A 35 10.45 13.10 4.19
N ASN A 36 9.51 12.73 3.33
CA ASN A 36 8.11 12.53 3.67
C ASN A 36 7.77 11.04 3.61
N PRO A 37 6.70 10.60 4.29
CA PRO A 37 6.18 9.23 4.12
C PRO A 37 5.89 8.94 2.66
N LYS A 38 6.24 7.73 2.21
CA LYS A 38 5.94 7.26 0.86
C LYS A 38 4.47 6.86 0.77
N LEU A 39 3.83 7.23 -0.34
CA LEU A 39 2.48 6.77 -0.66
C LEU A 39 2.54 5.40 -1.34
N ILE A 40 1.69 4.48 -0.89
CA ILE A 40 1.42 3.19 -1.53
C ILE A 40 -0.05 3.20 -1.92
N LEU A 41 -0.31 2.95 -3.19
CA LEU A 41 -1.64 2.95 -3.76
C LEU A 41 -2.03 1.52 -4.15
N GLY A 42 -3.21 1.12 -3.73
CA GLY A 42 -3.73 -0.19 -4.07
C GLY A 42 -5.24 -0.17 -4.32
N CYS A 43 -5.74 -1.23 -4.88
CA CYS A 43 -7.17 -1.45 -4.95
C CYS A 43 -7.52 -2.91 -4.64
N VAL A 44 -8.76 -3.10 -4.20
CA VAL A 44 -9.37 -4.43 -3.97
C VAL A 44 -10.28 -4.71 -5.17
N PRO A 45 -9.77 -5.37 -6.23
CA PRO A 45 -10.56 -5.64 -7.42
C PRO A 45 -11.56 -6.76 -7.16
N GLU A 46 -12.81 -6.50 -7.49
CA GLU A 46 -13.91 -7.46 -7.38
C GLU A 46 -14.43 -7.87 -8.76
N HIS A 47 -14.79 -9.13 -8.90
CA HIS A 47 -15.53 -9.65 -10.03
C HIS A 47 -16.48 -10.75 -9.55
N GLU A 48 -17.80 -10.58 -9.82
CA GLU A 48 -18.85 -11.54 -9.43
C GLU A 48 -18.77 -12.00 -7.96
N GLY A 49 -18.47 -11.05 -7.05
CA GLY A 49 -18.41 -11.33 -5.63
C GLY A 49 -17.11 -11.96 -5.14
N ARG A 50 -16.11 -12.13 -6.00
CA ARG A 50 -14.78 -12.64 -5.68
C ARG A 50 -13.75 -11.53 -5.77
N LEU A 51 -12.68 -11.64 -5.01
CA LEU A 51 -11.57 -10.69 -4.96
C LEU A 51 -10.37 -11.19 -5.72
N LEU A 52 -9.75 -10.33 -6.51
CA LEU A 52 -8.46 -10.62 -7.12
C LEU A 52 -7.34 -10.42 -6.09
N LEU A 53 -6.63 -11.48 -5.77
CA LEU A 53 -5.44 -11.47 -4.92
C LEU A 53 -4.21 -11.92 -5.70
N CYS A 54 -3.07 -11.34 -5.34
CA CYS A 54 -1.74 -11.64 -5.88
C CYS A 54 -0.88 -12.30 -4.81
N LYS A 55 -0.14 -13.35 -5.18
CA LYS A 55 0.87 -13.97 -4.33
C LYS A 55 2.23 -13.36 -4.66
N ARG A 56 2.84 -12.69 -3.70
CA ARG A 56 4.07 -11.91 -3.91
C ARG A 56 5.24 -12.74 -4.41
N ALA A 57 5.94 -12.25 -5.44
CA ALA A 57 7.18 -12.81 -5.96
C ALA A 57 8.43 -12.13 -5.39
N ILE A 58 8.27 -11.06 -4.58
CA ILE A 58 9.36 -10.23 -4.08
C ILE A 58 9.33 -10.08 -2.55
N GLU A 59 10.50 -9.79 -1.97
CA GLU A 59 10.61 -9.38 -0.56
C GLU A 59 10.16 -7.91 -0.35
N PRO A 60 9.68 -7.55 0.85
CA PRO A 60 9.41 -8.45 1.98
C PRO A 60 8.15 -9.30 1.76
N ARG A 61 8.05 -10.43 2.47
CA ARG A 61 6.88 -11.31 2.44
C ARG A 61 6.68 -12.07 1.12
N LEU A 62 7.76 -12.50 0.48
CA LEU A 62 7.73 -13.45 -0.63
C LEU A 62 6.81 -14.64 -0.32
N GLY A 63 5.92 -15.00 -1.25
CA GLY A 63 4.99 -16.11 -1.12
C GLY A 63 3.71 -15.83 -0.30
N PHE A 64 3.54 -14.63 0.25
CA PHE A 64 2.32 -14.21 0.93
C PHE A 64 1.35 -13.51 -0.02
N TRP A 65 0.06 -13.47 0.37
CA TRP A 65 -1.01 -12.91 -0.43
C TRP A 65 -1.28 -11.44 -0.12
N THR A 66 -1.61 -10.68 -1.14
CA THR A 66 -2.04 -9.28 -1.09
C THR A 66 -3.05 -9.00 -2.19
N PHE A 67 -3.75 -7.89 -2.14
CA PHE A 67 -4.33 -7.27 -3.33
C PHE A 67 -3.25 -6.42 -4.03
N PRO A 68 -3.41 -6.08 -5.33
CA PRO A 68 -2.44 -5.27 -6.07
C PRO A 68 -2.19 -3.91 -5.41
N ALA A 69 -0.93 -3.58 -5.12
CA ALA A 69 -0.56 -2.31 -4.51
C ALA A 69 0.95 -2.05 -4.56
N GLY A 70 1.34 -0.82 -4.91
CA GLY A 70 2.74 -0.40 -4.92
C GLY A 70 2.93 1.10 -4.75
N PHE A 71 4.14 1.58 -4.98
CA PHE A 71 4.49 2.97 -4.79
C PHE A 71 3.88 3.89 -5.84
N MET A 72 3.34 5.04 -5.35
CA MET A 72 2.89 6.10 -6.25
C MET A 72 4.07 6.71 -7.02
N GLU A 73 3.88 6.94 -8.31
CA GLU A 73 4.81 7.64 -9.16
C GLU A 73 4.44 9.13 -9.33
N ASN A 74 5.43 9.94 -9.68
CA ASN A 74 5.19 11.35 -9.96
C ASN A 74 4.38 11.52 -11.24
N GLY A 75 3.38 12.40 -11.20
CA GLY A 75 2.56 12.74 -12.38
C GLY A 75 1.30 11.90 -12.57
N GLU A 76 1.03 10.93 -11.69
CA GLU A 76 -0.22 10.16 -11.70
C GLU A 76 -1.17 10.58 -10.58
N THR A 77 -2.46 10.39 -10.78
CA THR A 77 -3.47 10.49 -9.72
C THR A 77 -3.45 9.23 -8.85
N LEU A 78 -4.08 9.30 -7.65
CA LEU A 78 -4.17 8.14 -6.75
C LEU A 78 -4.86 6.94 -7.44
N GLN A 79 -5.91 7.20 -8.21
CA GLN A 79 -6.64 6.15 -8.93
C GLN A 79 -5.83 5.58 -10.11
N GLN A 80 -5.06 6.43 -10.79
CA GLN A 80 -4.17 5.97 -11.86
C GLN A 80 -3.06 5.06 -11.32
N ALA A 81 -2.46 5.41 -10.16
CA ALA A 81 -1.50 4.57 -9.47
C ALA A 81 -2.08 3.19 -9.11
N ALA A 82 -3.26 3.15 -8.46
CA ALA A 82 -3.92 1.91 -8.10
C ALA A 82 -4.26 1.03 -9.32
N ALA A 83 -4.70 1.63 -10.43
CA ALA A 83 -4.98 0.91 -11.67
C ALA A 83 -3.70 0.40 -12.35
N ARG A 84 -2.61 1.18 -12.33
CA ARG A 84 -1.30 0.78 -12.87
C ARG A 84 -0.76 -0.44 -12.11
N GLU A 85 -0.76 -0.39 -10.78
CA GLU A 85 -0.32 -1.51 -9.95
C GLU A 85 -1.13 -2.79 -10.22
N CYS A 86 -2.45 -2.67 -10.43
CA CYS A 86 -3.27 -3.81 -10.79
C CYS A 86 -2.87 -4.41 -12.15
N ARG A 87 -2.53 -3.58 -13.13
CA ARG A 87 -2.04 -4.03 -14.43
C ARG A 87 -0.66 -4.67 -14.32
N GLU A 88 0.27 -4.10 -13.53
CA GLU A 88 1.64 -4.58 -13.38
C GLU A 88 1.72 -5.89 -12.59
N GLU A 89 0.96 -6.03 -11.49
CA GLU A 89 0.99 -7.21 -10.62
C GLU A 89 0.05 -8.33 -11.04
N ALA A 90 -1.05 -8.00 -11.72
CA ALA A 90 -2.11 -8.97 -12.04
C ALA A 90 -2.51 -9.02 -13.53
N ASN A 91 -1.86 -8.25 -14.41
CA ASN A 91 -2.27 -8.11 -15.82
C ASN A 91 -3.78 -7.85 -15.97
N ALA A 92 -4.38 -7.11 -15.04
CA ALA A 92 -5.81 -6.89 -14.96
C ALA A 92 -6.16 -5.41 -15.15
N GLU A 93 -7.18 -5.15 -15.96
CA GLU A 93 -7.76 -3.83 -16.09
C GLU A 93 -8.90 -3.64 -15.09
N VAL A 94 -8.90 -2.49 -14.41
CA VAL A 94 -9.88 -2.18 -13.37
C VAL A 94 -10.53 -0.82 -13.55
N VAL A 95 -11.78 -0.74 -13.12
CA VAL A 95 -12.46 0.53 -12.86
C VAL A 95 -12.31 0.81 -11.37
N VAL A 96 -11.47 1.80 -11.03
CA VAL A 96 -11.22 2.21 -9.64
C VAL A 96 -12.40 3.02 -9.13
N GLY A 97 -12.98 2.58 -8.03
CA GLY A 97 -14.15 3.15 -7.38
C GLY A 97 -13.83 4.07 -6.21
N SER A 98 -14.65 3.98 -5.16
CA SER A 98 -14.54 4.80 -3.95
C SER A 98 -13.32 4.42 -3.11
N LEU A 99 -12.84 5.38 -2.31
CA LEU A 99 -11.84 5.13 -1.27
C LEU A 99 -12.37 4.09 -0.28
N LEU A 100 -11.55 3.08 0.04
CA LEU A 100 -11.88 2.05 1.01
C LEU A 100 -11.15 2.29 2.33
N SER A 101 -9.81 2.43 2.28
CA SER A 101 -9.04 2.61 3.52
C SER A 101 -7.82 3.51 3.33
N VAL A 102 -7.45 4.18 4.43
CA VAL A 102 -6.15 4.83 4.60
C VAL A 102 -5.46 4.20 5.79
N VAL A 103 -4.29 3.62 5.58
CA VAL A 103 -3.52 2.94 6.61
C VAL A 103 -2.15 3.58 6.77
N HIS A 104 -1.91 4.21 7.92
CA HIS A 104 -0.60 4.78 8.23
C HIS A 104 0.30 3.72 8.89
N VAL A 105 1.41 3.40 8.26
CA VAL A 105 2.41 2.44 8.76
C VAL A 105 3.64 3.22 9.24
N LEU A 106 3.59 3.68 10.51
CA LEU A 106 4.57 4.62 11.08
C LEU A 106 6.01 4.12 10.97
N HIS A 107 6.26 2.89 11.38
CA HIS A 107 7.61 2.32 11.40
C HIS A 107 8.22 2.09 10.01
N ALA A 108 7.40 2.08 8.96
CA ALA A 108 7.85 1.95 7.58
C ALA A 108 7.89 3.30 6.85
N HIS A 109 7.46 4.39 7.50
CA HIS A 109 7.29 5.70 6.88
C HIS A 109 6.43 5.63 5.60
N GLN A 110 5.27 4.96 5.69
CA GLN A 110 4.37 4.73 4.57
C GLN A 110 2.94 5.10 4.92
N VAL A 111 2.20 5.59 3.92
CA VAL A 111 0.74 5.76 3.96
C VAL A 111 0.15 4.96 2.81
N HIS A 112 -0.64 3.95 3.15
CA HIS A 112 -1.34 3.13 2.15
C HIS A 112 -2.73 3.72 1.92
N VAL A 113 -3.06 3.98 0.67
CA VAL A 113 -4.39 4.48 0.24
C VAL A 113 -4.99 3.43 -0.68
N ASN A 114 -6.05 2.79 -0.23
CA ASN A 114 -6.64 1.64 -0.93
C ASN A 114 -8.06 1.95 -1.37
N PHE A 115 -8.38 1.58 -2.61
CA PHE A 115 -9.67 1.82 -3.25
C PHE A 115 -10.46 0.52 -3.41
N ARG A 116 -11.77 0.63 -3.50
CA ARG A 116 -12.61 -0.38 -4.12
C ARG A 116 -12.37 -0.35 -5.61
N ALA A 117 -12.44 -1.50 -6.26
CA ALA A 117 -12.35 -1.54 -7.72
C ALA A 117 -13.17 -2.72 -8.26
N THR A 118 -13.54 -2.63 -9.53
CA THR A 118 -14.17 -3.72 -10.26
C THR A 118 -13.29 -4.09 -11.44
N LEU A 119 -13.10 -5.37 -11.74
CA LEU A 119 -12.45 -5.79 -12.96
C LEU A 119 -13.24 -5.28 -14.15
N ALA A 120 -12.58 -4.63 -15.10
CA ALA A 120 -13.22 -4.13 -16.33
C ALA A 120 -13.68 -5.28 -17.25
N ASN A 121 -12.98 -6.41 -17.16
CA ASN A 121 -13.28 -7.67 -17.84
C ASN A 121 -12.75 -8.82 -16.96
N PRO A 122 -13.12 -10.09 -17.19
CA PRO A 122 -12.65 -11.22 -16.38
C PRO A 122 -11.21 -11.66 -16.68
N GLU A 123 -10.49 -10.92 -17.52
CA GLU A 123 -9.11 -11.26 -17.89
C GLU A 123 -8.13 -10.75 -16.83
N PHE A 124 -7.29 -11.64 -16.32
CA PHE A 124 -6.20 -11.34 -15.41
C PHE A 124 -5.10 -12.41 -15.55
N GLY A 125 -3.94 -12.13 -15.03
CA GLY A 125 -2.80 -13.05 -15.12
C GLY A 125 -1.71 -12.71 -14.11
N VAL A 126 -0.62 -13.44 -14.18
CA VAL A 126 0.54 -13.25 -13.31
C VAL A 126 1.42 -12.14 -13.86
N GLY A 127 1.55 -11.05 -13.14
CA GLY A 127 2.49 -9.96 -13.43
C GLY A 127 3.92 -10.24 -12.94
N SER A 128 4.82 -9.31 -13.19
CA SER A 128 6.26 -9.49 -12.92
C SER A 128 6.60 -9.66 -11.44
N GLU A 129 5.79 -9.09 -10.54
CA GLU A 129 5.98 -9.15 -9.08
C GLU A 129 5.07 -10.18 -8.38
N SER A 130 4.39 -11.03 -9.16
CA SER A 130 3.46 -12.04 -8.65
C SER A 130 3.93 -13.46 -9.00
N LEU A 131 3.79 -14.40 -8.06
CA LEU A 131 3.94 -15.84 -8.29
C LEU A 131 2.65 -16.47 -8.80
N GLN A 132 1.52 -15.92 -8.40
CA GLN A 132 0.18 -16.42 -8.68
C GLN A 132 -0.85 -15.31 -8.50
N THR A 133 -1.93 -15.37 -9.28
CA THR A 133 -3.10 -14.51 -9.12
C THR A 133 -4.35 -15.38 -9.08
N LEU A 134 -5.31 -15.06 -8.21
CA LEU A 134 -6.55 -15.82 -8.04
C LEU A 134 -7.72 -14.90 -7.77
N LEU A 135 -8.89 -15.24 -8.31
CA LEU A 135 -10.18 -14.75 -7.82
C LEU A 135 -10.64 -15.63 -6.66
N VAL A 136 -10.65 -15.03 -5.46
CA VAL A 136 -10.91 -15.71 -4.18
C VAL A 136 -12.30 -15.32 -3.67
N ALA A 137 -13.12 -16.30 -3.34
CA ALA A 137 -14.39 -16.01 -2.65
C ALA A 137 -14.11 -15.44 -1.24
N PRO A 138 -14.99 -14.60 -0.66
CA PRO A 138 -14.79 -14.04 0.67
C PRO A 138 -14.53 -15.09 1.77
N ALA A 139 -15.13 -16.27 1.66
CA ALA A 139 -14.94 -17.38 2.61
C ALA A 139 -13.54 -18.02 2.49
N ASP A 140 -12.90 -17.90 1.34
CA ASP A 140 -11.64 -18.57 1.00
C ASP A 140 -10.43 -17.62 1.09
N ILE A 141 -10.62 -16.40 1.61
CA ILE A 141 -9.52 -15.45 1.82
C ILE A 141 -8.47 -16.09 2.74
N PRO A 142 -7.18 -16.16 2.33
CA PRO A 142 -6.14 -16.84 3.09
C PRO A 142 -5.63 -15.98 4.26
N TRP A 143 -6.47 -15.72 5.26
CA TRP A 143 -6.21 -14.81 6.37
C TRP A 143 -4.87 -15.04 7.08
N GLY A 144 -4.47 -16.30 7.26
CA GLY A 144 -3.19 -16.65 7.90
C GLY A 144 -1.95 -16.46 7.01
N GLN A 145 -2.15 -16.12 5.73
CA GLN A 145 -1.09 -15.96 4.73
C GLN A 145 -1.11 -14.57 4.07
N LEU A 146 -1.80 -13.60 4.64
CA LEU A 146 -1.77 -12.22 4.16
C LEU A 146 -0.41 -11.57 4.46
N ALA A 147 0.10 -10.82 3.49
CA ALA A 147 1.45 -10.27 3.55
C ALA A 147 1.65 -9.25 4.68
N PHE A 148 0.65 -8.38 4.90
CA PHE A 148 0.79 -7.24 5.80
C PHE A 148 -0.47 -7.01 6.63
N PRO A 149 -0.33 -6.46 7.87
CA PRO A 149 -1.48 -6.05 8.66
C PRO A 149 -2.40 -5.03 7.97
N SER A 150 -1.85 -4.19 7.09
CA SER A 150 -2.63 -3.25 6.28
C SER A 150 -3.55 -3.95 5.28
N VAL A 151 -3.11 -5.06 4.71
CA VAL A 151 -3.92 -5.91 3.81
C VAL A 151 -5.05 -6.57 4.59
N ASP A 152 -4.74 -7.18 5.74
CA ASP A 152 -5.75 -7.79 6.63
C ASP A 152 -6.82 -6.76 7.05
N PHE A 153 -6.39 -5.58 7.52
CA PHE A 153 -7.29 -4.50 7.89
C PHE A 153 -8.23 -4.11 6.73
N THR A 154 -7.66 -3.87 5.56
CA THR A 154 -8.42 -3.43 4.38
C THR A 154 -9.44 -4.47 3.93
N LEU A 155 -9.04 -5.75 3.84
CA LEU A 155 -9.93 -6.84 3.41
C LEU A 155 -11.05 -7.12 4.42
N ARG A 156 -10.78 -7.01 5.74
CA ARG A 156 -11.84 -7.17 6.78
C ARG A 156 -12.89 -6.08 6.67
N HIS A 157 -12.48 -4.83 6.46
CA HIS A 157 -13.41 -3.72 6.31
C HIS A 157 -14.17 -3.76 4.97
N TRP A 158 -13.51 -4.19 3.90
CA TRP A 158 -14.21 -4.47 2.65
C TRP A 158 -15.33 -5.51 2.85
N LEU A 159 -15.04 -6.62 3.54
CA LEU A 159 -16.00 -7.68 3.81
C LEU A 159 -17.14 -7.21 4.74
N GLN A 160 -16.83 -6.42 5.76
CA GLN A 160 -17.79 -5.81 6.66
C GLN A 160 -18.77 -4.89 5.91
N ASP A 161 -18.24 -3.99 5.09
CA ASP A 161 -19.04 -3.05 4.30
C ASP A 161 -19.94 -3.79 3.31
N ARG A 162 -19.38 -4.78 2.61
CA ARG A 162 -20.14 -5.64 1.70
C ARG A 162 -21.30 -6.35 2.38
N THR A 163 -21.07 -6.92 3.56
CA THR A 163 -22.10 -7.63 4.34
C THR A 163 -23.19 -6.67 4.80
N ALA A 164 -22.83 -5.45 5.13
CA ALA A 164 -23.77 -4.40 5.57
C ALA A 164 -24.45 -3.65 4.40
N GLY A 165 -23.99 -3.84 3.16
CA GLY A 165 -24.50 -3.13 1.98
C GLY A 165 -24.17 -1.63 2.00
N VAL A 166 -23.00 -1.26 2.53
CA VAL A 166 -22.53 0.14 2.67
C VAL A 166 -21.15 0.32 2.07
N GLU A 167 -20.73 1.57 1.87
CA GLU A 167 -19.38 1.94 1.48
C GLU A 167 -18.83 2.97 2.45
N ASN A 168 -18.19 2.51 3.53
CA ASN A 168 -17.52 3.38 4.49
C ASN A 168 -16.06 3.60 4.11
N HIS A 169 -15.47 4.66 4.69
CA HIS A 169 -14.04 4.91 4.62
C HIS A 169 -13.42 4.53 5.97
N HIS A 170 -12.36 3.74 5.93
CA HIS A 170 -11.71 3.19 7.11
C HIS A 170 -10.32 3.78 7.28
N TYR A 171 -9.94 4.06 8.53
CA TYR A 171 -8.62 4.59 8.85
C TYR A 171 -8.01 3.85 10.04
N THR A 172 -6.70 3.58 9.97
CA THR A 172 -5.93 3.10 11.11
C THR A 172 -4.47 3.50 11.02
N THR A 173 -3.77 3.37 12.16
CA THR A 173 -2.32 3.55 12.26
C THR A 173 -1.70 2.30 12.86
N PHE A 174 -0.71 1.74 12.18
CA PHE A 174 0.14 0.67 12.70
C PHE A 174 1.49 1.23 13.16
N ASP A 175 1.79 1.03 14.44
CA ASP A 175 3.10 1.31 15.02
C ASP A 175 3.60 0.02 15.70
N ARG A 176 4.84 -0.40 15.44
CA ARG A 176 5.42 -1.58 16.11
C ARG A 176 5.55 -1.41 17.63
N ARG A 177 5.52 -0.17 18.12
CA ARG A 177 5.57 0.13 19.55
C ARG A 177 4.24 -0.09 20.27
N THR A 178 3.14 -0.08 19.54
CA THR A 178 1.82 -0.45 20.05
C THR A 178 1.58 -1.90 19.65
N ALA A 179 1.67 -2.84 20.59
CA ALA A 179 1.28 -4.23 20.35
C ALA A 179 -0.13 -4.26 19.76
N LEU A 180 -0.32 -5.06 18.70
CA LEU A 180 -1.66 -5.35 18.17
C LEU A 180 -2.58 -5.70 19.34
N PRO A 181 -3.80 -5.11 19.44
CA PRO A 181 -4.76 -5.55 20.42
C PRO A 181 -4.95 -7.07 20.27
N ALA A 182 -4.92 -7.80 21.39
CA ALA A 182 -5.02 -9.27 21.43
C ALA A 182 -6.27 -9.87 20.74
N ALA A 183 -7.19 -9.03 20.28
CA ALA A 183 -8.41 -9.41 19.53
C ALA A 183 -8.15 -9.79 18.06
N MET A 184 -6.94 -9.57 17.50
CA MET A 184 -6.58 -9.96 16.11
C MET A 184 -5.69 -11.21 16.04
N ALA A 185 -5.48 -11.91 17.17
CA ALA A 185 -4.62 -13.11 17.27
C ALA A 185 -5.41 -14.43 17.33
N LYS A 186 -6.65 -14.44 16.83
CA LYS A 186 -7.46 -15.70 16.72
C LYS A 186 -8.01 -15.85 15.32
#